data_8393617aad3a750032410242400c2d57
#
_entry.id   8393617aad3a750032410242400c2d57
#
_cell.length_a   1.000
_cell.length_b   1.000
_cell.length_c   1.000
_cell.angle_alpha   90.00
_cell.angle_beta   90.00
_cell.angle_gamma   90.00
#
_symmetry.space_group_name_H-M   'P 1'
#
loop_
_entity.id
_entity.type
_entity.pdbx_description
1 polymer ?
#
loop_
_entity_poly.entity_id
_entity_poly.type
_entity_poly.pdbx_seq_one_letter_code
_entity_poly.pdbx_strand_id
1 'polypeptide(L)'
;MSVSVEQALAWCQKLIDKSPGFPSLEECLPQIPQLDSLADLPAGTRVLVRCDTDVAFLPDGTLEEDVRLRSLVETLRYGVSKGWVQIVYGHIGRKKENSLQPVAPILQQILVEAGVPCGHLTVLANWMSDDTGEISDATAASVSKLPNGAIVILENTRAFDLERALWKVKKDELAPLAPKIAAYANGMFDKLAQVHVNEGFASSNRDLSSTVVPLPMRRIALGKYIDGEMRTHLPKTRQAELVIFSGMKLETLDDLQAILNRGQVKMVIAAGLLAMTLKKAAADLDGGTFEMGAAGTDPTTKFYIPPERIEQARTMITNGRKAGVEFVLPIDFILADGTPSDSIPAGGSQLDVGPRTIALHAAKVGEFIHYNQQKIAAGKGPAVAFHNGVFGYFEKEEFAKGTREFMLQLKRMTEAGLLVYVGGGEGGAALHKYGDDSWVTHCYTAGGTILKALGTEPIPYVKALYLAATAKRAGSA
;
A
#
# COMPACT_ATOMS: atom_id res chain seq x y z
N MET A 1 15.73 1.87 27.55
CA MET A 1 16.29 3.21 27.92
C MET A 1 15.33 4.26 27.41
N SER A 2 15.03 5.27 28.21
CA SER A 2 14.13 6.36 27.82
C SER A 2 14.74 7.14 26.65
N VAL A 3 13.93 7.49 25.68
CA VAL A 3 14.31 8.29 24.49
C VAL A 3 14.33 9.76 24.90
N SER A 4 15.46 10.44 24.71
CA SER A 4 15.53 11.89 24.93
C SER A 4 14.84 12.65 23.79
N VAL A 5 14.54 13.93 24.02
CA VAL A 5 13.96 14.82 22.99
C VAL A 5 14.89 14.95 21.79
N GLU A 6 16.22 15.03 22.03
CA GLU A 6 17.23 15.11 20.96
C GLU A 6 17.28 13.82 20.14
N GLN A 7 17.15 12.66 20.80
CA GLN A 7 17.09 11.38 20.11
C GLN A 7 15.83 11.25 19.25
N ALA A 8 14.67 11.67 19.76
CA ALA A 8 13.42 11.70 19.00
C ALA A 8 13.53 12.65 17.79
N LEU A 9 14.12 13.84 17.98
CA LEU A 9 14.34 14.79 16.90
C LEU A 9 15.26 14.21 15.81
N ALA A 10 16.41 13.65 16.21
CA ALA A 10 17.36 13.05 15.28
C ALA A 10 16.75 11.86 14.51
N TRP A 11 15.90 11.07 15.19
CA TRP A 11 15.15 9.99 14.56
C TRP A 11 14.19 10.49 13.50
N CYS A 12 13.36 11.48 13.83
CA CYS A 12 12.42 12.08 12.89
C CYS A 12 13.13 12.71 11.70
N GLN A 13 14.26 13.38 11.90
CA GLN A 13 15.10 13.91 10.83
C GLN A 13 15.53 12.81 9.85
N LYS A 14 16.01 11.66 10.37
CA LYS A 14 16.36 10.51 9.53
C LYS A 14 15.16 9.95 8.76
N LEU A 15 13.95 9.91 9.36
CA LEU A 15 12.75 9.40 8.72
C LEU A 15 12.29 10.26 7.55
N ILE A 16 12.38 11.61 7.67
CA ILE A 16 11.93 12.53 6.61
C ILE A 16 13.02 12.80 5.57
N ASP A 17 14.26 12.48 5.87
CA ASP A 17 15.39 12.71 4.96
C ASP A 17 15.26 11.83 3.70
N LYS A 18 15.38 12.49 2.55
CA LYS A 18 15.33 11.88 1.21
C LYS A 18 16.73 11.77 0.58
N SER A 19 17.79 11.81 1.39
CA SER A 19 19.16 11.77 0.89
C SER A 19 19.38 10.53 0.03
N PRO A 20 19.99 10.68 -1.16
CA PRO A 20 20.44 9.57 -1.97
C PRO A 20 21.59 8.86 -1.22
N GLY A 21 21.36 7.70 -0.69
CA GLY A 21 22.33 6.94 0.11
C GLY A 21 21.69 6.15 1.26
N PHE A 22 20.37 6.31 1.46
CA PHE A 22 19.67 5.36 2.31
C PHE A 22 19.61 4.00 1.59
N PRO A 23 19.84 2.88 2.30
CA PRO A 23 19.83 1.56 1.68
C PRO A 23 18.51 1.25 0.97
N SER A 24 18.58 0.56 -0.14
CA SER A 24 17.43 0.07 -0.88
C SER A 24 16.57 -0.88 -0.03
N LEU A 25 15.36 -1.16 -0.47
CA LEU A 25 14.49 -2.12 0.23
C LEU A 25 15.15 -3.50 0.32
N GLU A 26 15.85 -3.94 -0.73
CA GLU A 26 16.58 -5.19 -0.79
C GLU A 26 17.71 -5.27 0.23
N GLU A 27 18.37 -4.15 0.51
CA GLU A 27 19.42 -4.05 1.53
C GLU A 27 18.85 -3.92 2.95
N CYS A 28 17.69 -3.27 3.09
CA CYS A 28 17.01 -3.09 4.38
C CYS A 28 16.42 -4.40 4.92
N LEU A 29 15.69 -5.14 4.09
CA LEU A 29 14.91 -6.31 4.51
C LEU A 29 15.74 -7.38 5.22
N PRO A 30 16.94 -7.79 4.75
CA PRO A 30 17.76 -8.78 5.45
C PRO A 30 18.18 -8.36 6.87
N GLN A 31 18.16 -7.06 7.17
CA GLN A 31 18.55 -6.51 8.47
C GLN A 31 17.36 -6.45 9.46
N ILE A 32 16.12 -6.52 8.97
CA ILE A 32 14.90 -6.45 9.80
C ILE A 32 14.54 -7.86 10.25
N PRO A 33 14.40 -8.09 11.58
CA PRO A 33 14.02 -9.40 12.11
C PRO A 33 12.64 -9.85 11.64
N GLN A 34 12.51 -11.16 11.40
CA GLN A 34 11.25 -11.84 11.16
C GLN A 34 10.56 -12.17 12.48
N LEU A 35 9.24 -12.45 12.47
CA LEU A 35 8.47 -12.76 13.66
C LEU A 35 9.06 -13.95 14.45
N ASP A 36 9.56 -14.97 13.75
CA ASP A 36 10.15 -16.15 14.37
C ASP A 36 11.40 -15.87 15.22
N SER A 37 12.06 -14.73 14.99
CA SER A 37 13.18 -14.26 15.84
C SER A 37 12.74 -13.94 17.27
N LEU A 38 11.43 -13.82 17.52
CA LEU A 38 10.83 -13.54 18.83
C LEU A 38 10.36 -14.81 19.55
N ALA A 39 10.66 -16.01 19.02
CA ALA A 39 10.19 -17.29 19.56
C ALA A 39 10.63 -17.58 21.00
N ASP A 40 11.72 -16.96 21.44
CA ASP A 40 12.31 -17.08 22.77
C ASP A 40 11.62 -16.21 23.86
N LEU A 41 10.69 -15.36 23.48
CA LEU A 41 9.96 -14.52 24.43
C LEU A 41 9.03 -15.37 25.31
N PRO A 42 9.07 -15.18 26.65
CA PRO A 42 8.23 -15.94 27.56
C PRO A 42 6.74 -15.64 27.40
N ALA A 43 5.89 -16.60 27.77
CA ALA A 43 4.46 -16.37 27.87
C ALA A 43 4.16 -15.18 28.82
N GLY A 44 3.11 -14.43 28.50
CA GLY A 44 2.78 -13.18 29.21
C GLY A 44 3.58 -11.97 28.75
N THR A 45 4.57 -12.12 27.85
CA THR A 45 5.25 -10.98 27.26
C THR A 45 4.25 -10.11 26.52
N ARG A 46 4.24 -8.80 26.84
CA ARG A 46 3.42 -7.82 26.14
C ARG A 46 4.09 -7.44 24.82
N VAL A 47 3.33 -7.49 23.74
CA VAL A 47 3.78 -7.21 22.37
C VAL A 47 2.84 -6.19 21.71
N LEU A 48 3.36 -5.07 21.29
CA LEU A 48 2.67 -4.11 20.43
C LEU A 48 2.60 -4.65 19.01
N VAL A 49 1.40 -4.83 18.47
CA VAL A 49 1.20 -5.32 17.10
C VAL A 49 0.51 -4.23 16.29
N ARG A 50 1.26 -3.57 15.41
CA ARG A 50 0.71 -2.58 14.47
C ARG A 50 -0.01 -3.30 13.36
N CYS A 51 -1.32 -3.21 13.33
CA CYS A 51 -2.19 -3.96 12.42
C CYS A 51 -2.77 -3.10 11.30
N ASP A 52 -3.18 -3.75 10.21
CA ASP A 52 -3.93 -3.13 9.13
C ASP A 52 -5.43 -3.28 9.41
N THR A 53 -5.99 -2.27 10.06
CA THR A 53 -7.40 -2.22 10.49
C THR A 53 -8.23 -1.23 9.68
N ASP A 54 -7.67 -0.70 8.58
CA ASP A 54 -8.31 0.29 7.71
C ASP A 54 -9.29 -0.37 6.74
N VAL A 55 -10.47 -0.69 7.23
CA VAL A 55 -11.57 -1.32 6.48
C VAL A 55 -12.71 -0.35 6.25
N ALA A 56 -13.49 -0.55 5.20
CA ALA A 56 -14.66 0.24 4.87
C ALA A 56 -15.96 -0.51 5.26
N PHE A 57 -16.95 0.24 5.73
CA PHE A 57 -18.28 -0.27 6.02
C PHE A 57 -19.26 0.23 4.97
N LEU A 58 -20.14 -0.65 4.53
CA LEU A 58 -21.30 -0.32 3.71
C LEU A 58 -22.35 0.43 4.54
N PRO A 59 -23.32 1.12 3.90
CA PRO A 59 -24.37 1.87 4.62
C PRO A 59 -25.22 1.02 5.59
N ASP A 60 -25.30 -0.28 5.39
CA ASP A 60 -25.99 -1.23 6.26
C ASP A 60 -25.14 -1.68 7.48
N GLY A 61 -23.89 -1.22 7.59
CA GLY A 61 -22.96 -1.56 8.67
C GLY A 61 -22.18 -2.85 8.45
N THR A 62 -22.32 -3.52 7.32
CA THR A 62 -21.50 -4.67 6.95
C THR A 62 -20.14 -4.21 6.39
N LEU A 63 -19.11 -5.05 6.46
CA LEU A 63 -17.83 -4.75 5.81
C LEU A 63 -17.97 -4.82 4.29
N GLU A 64 -17.33 -3.87 3.60
CA GLU A 64 -17.16 -3.94 2.15
C GLU A 64 -16.22 -5.10 1.77
N GLU A 65 -15.11 -5.25 2.49
CA GLU A 65 -14.16 -6.37 2.36
C GLU A 65 -13.43 -6.62 3.69
N ASP A 66 -13.04 -7.88 3.96
CA ASP A 66 -12.35 -8.27 5.20
C ASP A 66 -10.90 -8.71 5.00
N VAL A 67 -10.37 -8.61 3.78
CA VAL A 67 -9.04 -9.11 3.38
C VAL A 67 -7.92 -8.58 4.28
N ARG A 68 -7.98 -7.31 4.68
CA ARG A 68 -6.99 -6.70 5.58
C ARG A 68 -7.06 -7.29 6.99
N LEU A 69 -8.26 -7.57 7.50
CA LEU A 69 -8.39 -8.21 8.81
C LEU A 69 -7.93 -9.67 8.77
N ARG A 70 -8.23 -10.38 7.68
CA ARG A 70 -7.74 -11.76 7.47
C ARG A 70 -6.23 -11.83 7.35
N SER A 71 -5.57 -10.84 6.80
CA SER A 71 -4.10 -10.80 6.72
C SER A 71 -3.40 -10.80 8.08
N LEU A 72 -4.10 -10.38 9.14
CA LEU A 72 -3.57 -10.33 10.51
C LEU A 72 -3.52 -11.71 11.20
N VAL A 73 -4.30 -12.69 10.71
CA VAL A 73 -4.58 -13.96 11.40
C VAL A 73 -3.30 -14.71 11.78
N GLU A 74 -2.37 -14.86 10.86
CA GLU A 74 -1.16 -15.68 11.10
C GLU A 74 -0.24 -15.06 12.16
N THR A 75 -0.10 -13.74 12.17
CA THR A 75 0.69 -13.04 13.20
C THR A 75 0.01 -13.09 14.57
N LEU A 76 -1.30 -12.88 14.63
CA LEU A 76 -2.04 -12.93 15.89
C LEU A 76 -2.10 -14.37 16.44
N ARG A 77 -2.30 -15.36 15.57
CA ARG A 77 -2.22 -16.80 15.91
C ARG A 77 -0.89 -17.15 16.54
N TYR A 78 0.21 -16.70 15.91
CA TYR A 78 1.55 -16.93 16.42
C TYR A 78 1.70 -16.37 17.84
N GLY A 79 1.30 -15.12 18.08
CA GLY A 79 1.35 -14.52 19.40
C GLY A 79 0.50 -15.27 20.44
N VAL A 80 -0.73 -15.68 20.09
CA VAL A 80 -1.57 -16.51 20.97
C VAL A 80 -0.90 -17.85 21.28
N SER A 81 -0.33 -18.55 20.29
CA SER A 81 0.36 -19.82 20.47
C SER A 81 1.59 -19.71 21.39
N LYS A 82 2.20 -18.54 21.47
CA LYS A 82 3.32 -18.22 22.38
C LYS A 82 2.85 -17.70 23.75
N GLY A 83 1.54 -17.55 23.94
CA GLY A 83 0.98 -16.99 25.17
C GLY A 83 1.29 -15.50 25.37
N TRP A 84 1.59 -14.75 24.32
CA TRP A 84 1.86 -13.31 24.42
C TRP A 84 0.58 -12.53 24.73
N VAL A 85 0.71 -11.40 25.42
CA VAL A 85 -0.35 -10.41 25.54
C VAL A 85 -0.18 -9.42 24.38
N GLN A 86 -1.06 -9.49 23.39
CA GLN A 86 -0.98 -8.73 22.16
C GLN A 86 -1.81 -7.44 22.26
N ILE A 87 -1.15 -6.31 22.12
CA ILE A 87 -1.76 -4.98 22.11
C ILE A 87 -1.83 -4.55 20.66
N VAL A 88 -2.97 -4.82 20.03
CA VAL A 88 -3.26 -4.46 18.65
C VAL A 88 -3.55 -2.96 18.56
N TYR A 89 -2.97 -2.28 17.61
CA TYR A 89 -3.26 -0.89 17.32
C TYR A 89 -3.14 -0.62 15.83
N GLY A 90 -3.97 0.28 15.34
CA GLY A 90 -4.07 0.58 13.93
C GLY A 90 -4.96 1.78 13.69
N HIS A 91 -5.20 2.08 12.42
CA HIS A 91 -6.12 3.15 12.06
C HIS A 91 -7.30 2.63 11.25
N ILE A 92 -8.38 3.39 11.26
CA ILE A 92 -9.52 3.22 10.37
C ILE A 92 -9.91 4.59 9.81
N GLY A 93 -9.99 4.67 8.48
CA GLY A 93 -10.39 5.89 7.78
C GLY A 93 -9.43 7.07 7.97
N ARG A 94 -9.95 8.27 7.68
CA ARG A 94 -9.18 9.52 7.76
C ARG A 94 -9.71 10.52 8.78
N LYS A 95 -10.95 10.30 9.27
CA LYS A 95 -11.62 11.21 10.21
C LYS A 95 -11.33 10.76 11.64
N LYS A 96 -11.24 11.72 12.56
CA LYS A 96 -10.96 11.47 13.99
C LYS A 96 -12.06 10.66 14.68
N GLU A 97 -13.29 10.87 14.25
CA GLU A 97 -14.49 10.21 14.78
C GLU A 97 -14.66 8.75 14.33
N ASN A 98 -13.85 8.27 13.38
CA ASN A 98 -13.87 6.88 13.00
C ASN A 98 -13.32 6.02 14.14
N SER A 99 -14.00 4.91 14.43
CA SER A 99 -13.73 4.05 15.59
C SER A 99 -13.43 2.60 15.19
N LEU A 100 -12.58 1.93 15.94
CA LEU A 100 -12.33 0.49 15.84
C LEU A 100 -13.35 -0.36 16.63
N GLN A 101 -14.29 0.26 17.35
CA GLN A 101 -15.33 -0.49 18.07
C GLN A 101 -16.11 -1.47 17.17
N PRO A 102 -16.56 -1.10 15.94
CA PRO A 102 -17.24 -2.03 15.04
C PRO A 102 -16.31 -3.12 14.47
N VAL A 103 -14.99 -2.86 14.41
CA VAL A 103 -13.99 -3.80 13.85
C VAL A 103 -13.69 -4.94 14.81
N ALA A 104 -13.70 -4.68 16.13
CA ALA A 104 -13.32 -5.67 17.14
C ALA A 104 -14.12 -6.98 17.08
N PRO A 105 -15.48 -6.98 17.04
CA PRO A 105 -16.25 -8.21 16.94
C PRO A 105 -16.01 -8.97 15.63
N ILE A 106 -15.76 -8.27 14.53
CA ILE A 106 -15.49 -8.88 13.22
C ILE A 106 -14.12 -9.55 13.22
N LEU A 107 -13.08 -8.87 13.72
CA LEU A 107 -11.76 -9.46 13.87
C LEU A 107 -11.81 -10.67 14.80
N GLN A 108 -12.58 -10.60 15.90
CA GLN A 108 -12.78 -11.74 16.79
C GLN A 108 -13.41 -12.92 16.05
N GLN A 109 -14.45 -12.70 15.26
CA GLN A 109 -15.09 -13.73 14.46
C GLN A 109 -14.10 -14.37 13.48
N ILE A 110 -13.32 -13.55 12.72
CA ILE A 110 -12.30 -14.04 11.78
C ILE A 110 -11.26 -14.91 12.50
N LEU A 111 -10.81 -14.51 13.68
CA LEU A 111 -9.84 -15.29 14.46
C LEU A 111 -10.44 -16.63 14.91
N VAL A 112 -11.68 -16.64 15.39
CA VAL A 112 -12.38 -17.87 15.80
C VAL A 112 -12.59 -18.80 14.61
N GLU A 113 -13.07 -18.31 13.48
CA GLU A 113 -13.22 -19.08 12.22
C GLU A 113 -11.89 -19.69 11.77
N ALA A 114 -10.79 -18.97 11.97
CA ALA A 114 -9.44 -19.47 11.70
C ALA A 114 -8.90 -20.43 12.78
N GLY A 115 -9.67 -20.77 13.82
CA GLY A 115 -9.23 -21.65 14.90
C GLY A 115 -8.22 -21.03 15.86
N VAL A 116 -8.18 -19.70 15.97
CA VAL A 116 -7.34 -18.97 16.94
C VAL A 116 -8.14 -18.78 18.21
N PRO A 117 -7.76 -19.40 19.35
CA PRO A 117 -8.46 -19.20 20.60
C PRO A 117 -8.25 -17.74 21.07
N CYS A 118 -9.32 -16.98 21.07
CA CYS A 118 -9.32 -15.61 21.59
C CYS A 118 -10.60 -15.36 22.41
N GLY A 119 -10.45 -14.59 23.50
CA GLY A 119 -11.57 -14.09 24.28
C GLY A 119 -12.26 -12.91 23.58
N HIS A 120 -13.13 -12.24 24.32
CA HIS A 120 -13.76 -11.00 23.82
C HIS A 120 -12.70 -9.92 23.56
N LEU A 121 -12.67 -9.39 22.33
CA LEU A 121 -11.75 -8.31 21.97
C LEU A 121 -12.34 -6.98 22.44
N THR A 122 -11.64 -6.33 23.37
CA THR A 122 -12.01 -5.03 23.92
C THR A 122 -11.22 -3.93 23.22
N VAL A 123 -11.87 -2.81 22.88
CA VAL A 123 -11.24 -1.60 22.38
C VAL A 123 -11.05 -0.62 23.54
N LEU A 124 -9.80 -0.24 23.80
CA LEU A 124 -9.44 0.74 24.83
C LEU A 124 -9.45 2.14 24.23
N ALA A 125 -10.44 2.93 24.59
CA ALA A 125 -10.57 4.34 24.19
C ALA A 125 -9.61 5.25 25.01
N ASN A 126 -9.40 6.47 24.52
CA ASN A 126 -8.65 7.52 25.22
C ASN A 126 -7.28 7.05 25.75
N TRP A 127 -6.60 6.22 24.97
CA TRP A 127 -5.35 5.58 25.38
C TRP A 127 -4.13 6.51 25.35
N MET A 128 -4.25 7.68 24.69
CA MET A 128 -3.18 8.68 24.56
C MET A 128 -3.75 10.10 24.69
N SER A 129 -2.94 11.05 25.13
CA SER A 129 -3.20 12.48 25.07
C SER A 129 -2.61 13.09 23.80
N ASP A 130 -3.41 13.76 22.98
CA ASP A 130 -2.95 14.46 21.77
C ASP A 130 -2.12 15.71 22.11
N ASP A 131 -2.36 16.30 23.28
CA ASP A 131 -1.64 17.50 23.73
C ASP A 131 -0.22 17.22 24.20
N THR A 132 -0.01 16.11 24.92
CA THR A 132 1.29 15.77 25.52
C THR A 132 1.99 14.59 24.85
N GLY A 133 1.27 13.74 24.10
CA GLY A 133 1.75 12.47 23.58
C GLY A 133 1.83 11.35 24.63
N GLU A 134 1.40 11.61 25.88
CA GLU A 134 1.49 10.64 26.96
C GLU A 134 0.45 9.53 26.85
N ILE A 135 0.85 8.32 27.17
CA ILE A 135 -0.03 7.16 27.26
C ILE A 135 -0.77 7.18 28.60
N SER A 136 -2.08 6.92 28.54
CA SER A 136 -2.99 6.90 29.70
C SER A 136 -2.59 5.83 30.72
N ASP A 137 -2.53 6.20 32.02
CA ASP A 137 -2.30 5.26 33.11
C ASP A 137 -3.45 4.25 33.26
N ALA A 138 -4.67 4.65 32.93
CA ALA A 138 -5.84 3.75 32.92
C ALA A 138 -5.66 2.65 31.88
N THR A 139 -5.15 3.00 30.69
CA THR A 139 -4.84 2.04 29.64
C THR A 139 -3.72 1.09 30.08
N ALA A 140 -2.64 1.60 30.66
CA ALA A 140 -1.55 0.79 31.19
C ALA A 140 -2.04 -0.20 32.26
N ALA A 141 -2.90 0.27 33.19
CA ALA A 141 -3.50 -0.57 34.23
C ALA A 141 -4.42 -1.65 33.65
N SER A 142 -5.18 -1.34 32.59
CA SER A 142 -6.02 -2.32 31.89
C SER A 142 -5.18 -3.42 31.22
N VAL A 143 -4.14 -3.01 30.49
CA VAL A 143 -3.21 -3.93 29.80
C VAL A 143 -2.47 -4.84 30.78
N SER A 144 -2.08 -4.31 31.95
CA SER A 144 -1.31 -5.08 32.95
C SER A 144 -2.09 -6.22 33.59
N LYS A 145 -3.43 -6.22 33.50
CA LYS A 145 -4.33 -7.23 34.07
C LYS A 145 -4.71 -8.34 33.07
N LEU A 146 -4.28 -8.22 31.81
CA LEU A 146 -4.65 -9.19 30.79
C LEU A 146 -3.96 -10.53 31.00
N PRO A 147 -4.67 -11.64 30.81
CA PRO A 147 -4.10 -12.99 30.92
C PRO A 147 -3.18 -13.30 29.72
N ASN A 148 -2.34 -14.34 29.88
CA ASN A 148 -1.51 -14.85 28.81
C ASN A 148 -2.36 -15.26 27.60
N GLY A 149 -1.89 -14.92 26.40
CA GLY A 149 -2.61 -15.17 25.14
C GLY A 149 -3.71 -14.16 24.81
N ALA A 150 -3.94 -13.16 25.66
CA ALA A 150 -4.97 -12.16 25.42
C ALA A 150 -4.62 -11.24 24.24
N ILE A 151 -5.66 -10.76 23.55
CA ILE A 151 -5.58 -9.72 22.54
C ILE A 151 -6.47 -8.55 23.00
N VAL A 152 -5.93 -7.34 22.97
CA VAL A 152 -6.66 -6.11 23.23
C VAL A 152 -6.39 -5.12 22.11
N ILE A 153 -7.34 -4.25 21.79
CA ILE A 153 -7.24 -3.26 20.72
C ILE A 153 -7.18 -1.86 21.33
N LEU A 154 -6.23 -1.04 20.91
CA LEU A 154 -6.25 0.40 21.17
C LEU A 154 -7.15 1.08 20.13
N GLU A 155 -7.92 2.08 20.54
CA GLU A 155 -8.77 2.85 19.65
C GLU A 155 -7.96 3.53 18.53
N ASN A 156 -8.62 3.84 17.43
CA ASN A 156 -8.09 4.40 16.19
C ASN A 156 -6.93 5.38 16.41
N THR A 157 -5.74 5.04 15.92
CA THR A 157 -4.55 5.90 16.06
C THR A 157 -4.77 7.28 15.43
N ARG A 158 -5.58 7.37 14.36
CA ARG A 158 -5.91 8.63 13.67
C ARG A 158 -6.98 9.48 14.36
N ALA A 159 -7.51 9.04 15.50
CA ALA A 159 -8.27 9.90 16.40
C ALA A 159 -7.39 11.02 16.98
N PHE A 160 -6.06 10.84 16.97
CA PHE A 160 -5.06 11.78 17.46
C PHE A 160 -4.31 12.46 16.31
N ASP A 161 -4.16 13.81 16.37
CA ASP A 161 -3.41 14.57 15.35
C ASP A 161 -1.93 14.19 15.34
N LEU A 162 -1.39 13.84 16.50
CA LEU A 162 0.00 13.42 16.66
C LEU A 162 0.37 12.25 15.75
N GLU A 163 -0.56 11.32 15.47
CA GLU A 163 -0.32 10.18 14.57
C GLU A 163 0.18 10.60 13.19
N ARG A 164 -0.33 11.72 12.69
CA ARG A 164 -0.03 12.23 11.34
C ARG A 164 0.99 13.36 11.31
N ALA A 165 1.59 13.68 12.45
CA ALA A 165 2.47 14.84 12.60
C ALA A 165 3.68 14.82 11.63
N LEU A 166 4.14 13.63 11.21
CA LEU A 166 5.27 13.49 10.27
C LEU A 166 4.89 13.43 8.79
N TRP A 167 3.60 13.50 8.42
CA TRP A 167 3.20 13.27 7.03
C TRP A 167 3.76 14.29 6.04
N LYS A 168 3.61 15.58 6.36
CA LYS A 168 4.02 16.71 5.49
C LYS A 168 5.00 17.66 6.18
N VAL A 169 5.50 17.29 7.36
CA VAL A 169 6.39 18.12 8.17
C VAL A 169 7.70 18.41 7.43
N LYS A 170 8.16 19.64 7.52
CA LYS A 170 9.49 20.05 7.07
C LYS A 170 10.51 19.90 8.20
N LYS A 171 11.80 19.93 7.85
CA LYS A 171 12.88 19.69 8.80
C LYS A 171 12.94 20.73 9.94
N ASP A 172 12.63 21.97 9.63
CA ASP A 172 12.57 23.11 10.56
C ASP A 172 11.34 23.07 11.48
N GLU A 173 10.29 22.33 11.11
CA GLU A 173 9.06 22.18 11.89
C GLU A 173 9.13 21.01 12.92
N LEU A 174 10.19 20.22 12.92
CA LEU A 174 10.30 19.03 13.78
C LEU A 174 10.58 19.35 15.25
N ALA A 175 11.38 20.39 15.54
CA ALA A 175 11.84 20.69 16.89
C ALA A 175 10.67 20.91 17.90
N PRO A 176 9.59 21.63 17.56
CA PRO A 176 8.44 21.79 18.45
C PRO A 176 7.66 20.48 18.70
N LEU A 177 7.73 19.50 17.81
CA LEU A 177 7.04 18.22 17.91
C LEU A 177 7.84 17.19 18.72
N ALA A 178 9.14 17.33 18.79
CA ALA A 178 10.05 16.35 19.39
C ALA A 178 9.73 15.98 20.85
N PRO A 179 9.34 16.91 21.75
CA PRO A 179 8.94 16.56 23.12
C PRO A 179 7.73 15.61 23.17
N LYS A 180 6.67 15.90 22.41
CA LYS A 180 5.47 15.06 22.33
C LYS A 180 5.80 13.69 21.73
N ILE A 181 6.63 13.65 20.70
CA ILE A 181 7.05 12.41 20.04
C ILE A 181 7.90 11.55 21.00
N ALA A 182 8.78 12.16 21.78
CA ALA A 182 9.54 11.47 22.82
C ALA A 182 8.64 10.90 23.93
N ALA A 183 7.67 11.69 24.41
CA ALA A 183 6.69 11.27 25.40
C ALA A 183 5.86 10.07 24.88
N TYR A 184 5.39 10.15 23.62
CA TYR A 184 4.67 9.05 22.96
C TYR A 184 5.52 7.78 22.88
N ALA A 185 6.74 7.86 22.34
CA ALA A 185 7.64 6.73 22.22
C ALA A 185 7.93 6.06 23.57
N ASN A 186 8.25 6.87 24.58
CA ASN A 186 8.52 6.39 25.95
C ASN A 186 7.27 5.77 26.59
N GLY A 187 6.11 6.40 26.43
CA GLY A 187 4.86 5.86 26.96
C GLY A 187 4.50 4.51 26.37
N MET A 188 4.66 4.33 25.05
CA MET A 188 4.45 3.05 24.39
C MET A 188 5.39 1.97 24.94
N PHE A 189 6.65 2.32 25.19
CA PHE A 189 7.67 1.42 25.71
C PHE A 189 7.49 1.10 27.20
N ASP A 190 7.34 2.12 28.05
CA ASP A 190 7.34 1.97 29.51
C ASP A 190 5.99 1.43 30.02
N LYS A 191 4.89 1.93 29.47
CA LYS A 191 3.54 1.63 29.96
C LYS A 191 2.89 0.45 29.25
N LEU A 192 3.16 0.23 27.97
CA LEU A 192 2.48 -0.81 27.21
C LEU A 192 3.36 -2.05 26.96
N ALA A 193 4.39 -1.95 26.12
CA ALA A 193 5.23 -3.10 25.79
C ALA A 193 6.61 -2.69 25.28
N GLN A 194 7.59 -3.62 25.39
CA GLN A 194 8.98 -3.41 24.96
C GLN A 194 9.32 -4.16 23.67
N VAL A 195 8.33 -4.80 23.08
CA VAL A 195 8.43 -5.55 21.84
C VAL A 195 7.41 -4.99 20.83
N HIS A 196 7.84 -4.78 19.61
CA HIS A 196 7.00 -4.27 18.52
C HIS A 196 7.03 -5.19 17.31
N VAL A 197 5.85 -5.50 16.79
CA VAL A 197 5.64 -6.22 15.53
C VAL A 197 4.86 -5.32 14.58
N ASN A 198 5.34 -5.14 13.35
CA ASN A 198 4.62 -4.38 12.34
C ASN A 198 3.92 -5.34 11.35
N GLU A 199 2.60 -5.28 11.34
CA GLU A 199 1.69 -5.98 10.42
C GLU A 199 0.74 -5.00 9.72
N GLY A 200 1.02 -3.72 9.78
CA GLY A 200 0.22 -2.67 9.13
C GLY A 200 0.66 -2.39 7.70
N PHE A 201 0.42 -3.30 6.76
CA PHE A 201 0.91 -3.21 5.38
C PHE A 201 0.46 -1.93 4.66
N ALA A 202 -0.80 -1.52 4.82
CA ALA A 202 -1.32 -0.30 4.18
C ALA A 202 -0.78 1.01 4.78
N SER A 203 -0.09 0.97 5.94
CA SER A 203 0.48 2.15 6.60
C SER A 203 1.76 2.66 5.93
N SER A 204 1.70 2.95 4.64
CA SER A 204 2.84 3.40 3.85
C SER A 204 3.19 4.89 4.01
N ASN A 205 2.51 5.62 4.88
CA ASN A 205 2.85 6.99 5.26
C ASN A 205 3.75 7.01 6.51
N ARG A 206 4.13 8.22 6.94
CA ARG A 206 4.93 8.41 8.15
C ARG A 206 4.04 8.50 9.40
N ASP A 207 3.16 7.49 9.58
CA ASP A 207 2.35 7.35 10.78
C ASP A 207 3.26 7.10 12.00
N LEU A 208 3.07 7.82 13.12
CA LEU A 208 3.92 7.66 14.30
C LEU A 208 3.88 6.23 14.84
N SER A 209 2.71 5.62 14.82
CA SER A 209 2.49 4.23 15.25
C SER A 209 3.40 3.22 14.53
N SER A 210 3.73 3.46 13.26
CA SER A 210 4.58 2.59 12.45
C SER A 210 6.04 3.03 12.41
N THR A 211 6.32 4.33 12.62
CA THR A 211 7.65 4.88 12.33
C THR A 211 8.40 5.35 13.57
N VAL A 212 7.72 5.72 14.66
CA VAL A 212 8.34 6.20 15.90
C VAL A 212 8.34 5.13 16.99
N VAL A 213 7.27 4.34 17.11
CA VAL A 213 7.19 3.24 18.09
C VAL A 213 8.40 2.30 18.06
N PRO A 214 8.98 1.91 16.90
CA PRO A 214 10.17 1.06 16.88
C PRO A 214 11.43 1.63 17.57
N LEU A 215 11.51 2.96 17.75
CA LEU A 215 12.70 3.65 18.27
C LEU A 215 13.15 3.13 19.66
N PRO A 216 12.30 3.11 20.71
CA PRO A 216 12.71 2.66 22.05
C PRO A 216 12.69 1.15 22.22
N MET A 217 12.05 0.38 21.34
CA MET A 217 11.74 -1.03 21.55
C MET A 217 12.99 -1.89 21.74
N ARG A 218 12.95 -2.87 22.65
CA ARG A 218 14.04 -3.84 22.84
C ARG A 218 14.14 -4.84 21.71
N ARG A 219 12.98 -5.30 21.23
CA ARG A 219 12.85 -6.26 20.12
C ARG A 219 11.83 -5.71 19.13
N ILE A 220 12.11 -5.93 17.85
CA ILE A 220 11.22 -5.58 16.74
C ILE A 220 11.17 -6.72 15.75
N ALA A 221 10.06 -6.84 15.02
CA ALA A 221 9.96 -7.77 13.89
C ALA A 221 8.92 -7.29 12.85
N LEU A 222 9.01 -7.82 11.63
CA LEU A 222 7.90 -7.84 10.69
C LEU A 222 6.94 -8.97 11.07
N GLY A 223 5.64 -8.71 10.93
CA GLY A 223 4.61 -9.74 11.02
C GLY A 223 4.64 -10.67 9.82
N LYS A 224 3.95 -11.81 9.91
CA LYS A 224 3.98 -12.88 8.90
C LYS A 224 3.50 -12.42 7.53
N TYR A 225 2.43 -11.62 7.50
CA TYR A 225 1.87 -11.14 6.24
C TYR A 225 2.83 -10.18 5.54
N ILE A 226 3.27 -9.12 6.21
CA ILE A 226 4.21 -8.15 5.61
C ILE A 226 5.52 -8.84 5.19
N ASP A 227 6.02 -9.76 6.00
CA ASP A 227 7.26 -10.49 5.68
C ASP A 227 7.10 -11.31 4.39
N GLY A 228 5.98 -12.01 4.23
CA GLY A 228 5.61 -12.73 3.02
C GLY A 228 5.52 -11.82 1.79
N GLU A 229 4.81 -10.70 1.92
CA GLU A 229 4.66 -9.70 0.85
C GLU A 229 6.01 -9.15 0.39
N MET A 230 6.84 -8.73 1.34
CA MET A 230 8.09 -8.05 1.06
C MET A 230 9.21 -8.99 0.58
N ARG A 231 9.26 -10.24 1.06
CA ARG A 231 10.35 -11.18 0.73
C ARG A 231 9.99 -12.18 -0.36
N THR A 232 8.70 -12.48 -0.55
CA THR A 232 8.26 -13.49 -1.51
C THR A 232 7.68 -12.88 -2.78
N HIS A 233 6.70 -11.98 -2.63
CA HIS A 233 5.94 -11.45 -3.77
C HIS A 233 6.59 -10.22 -4.40
N LEU A 234 6.99 -9.24 -3.61
CA LEU A 234 7.55 -7.98 -4.09
C LEU A 234 8.81 -8.15 -4.95
N PRO A 235 9.81 -9.00 -4.62
CA PRO A 235 10.99 -9.17 -5.47
C PRO A 235 10.64 -9.65 -6.88
N LYS A 236 9.59 -10.45 -7.04
CA LYS A 236 9.07 -10.90 -8.34
C LYS A 236 8.32 -9.77 -9.04
N THR A 237 7.43 -9.07 -8.34
CA THR A 237 6.67 -7.95 -8.90
C THR A 237 7.58 -6.83 -9.42
N ARG A 238 8.72 -6.61 -8.78
CA ARG A 238 9.75 -5.66 -9.22
C ARG A 238 10.41 -6.02 -10.56
N GLN A 239 10.24 -7.25 -11.03
CA GLN A 239 10.69 -7.71 -12.33
C GLN A 239 9.59 -7.63 -13.41
N ALA A 240 8.53 -6.89 -13.15
CA ALA A 240 7.42 -6.76 -14.10
C ALA A 240 7.91 -6.27 -15.47
N GLU A 241 7.61 -7.06 -16.50
CA GLU A 241 7.89 -6.77 -17.90
C GLU A 241 6.66 -6.21 -18.61
N LEU A 242 5.45 -6.57 -18.14
CA LEU A 242 4.18 -5.97 -18.51
C LEU A 242 3.62 -5.19 -17.32
N VAL A 243 3.33 -3.93 -17.54
CA VAL A 243 2.74 -3.05 -16.53
C VAL A 243 1.38 -2.57 -17.04
N ILE A 244 0.33 -2.89 -16.31
CA ILE A 244 -1.04 -2.46 -16.61
C ILE A 244 -1.40 -1.42 -15.56
N PHE A 245 -1.47 -0.17 -15.98
CA PHE A 245 -1.59 0.94 -15.06
C PHE A 245 -2.78 1.83 -15.41
N SER A 246 -3.63 2.02 -14.44
CA SER A 246 -4.74 2.95 -14.51
C SER A 246 -4.84 3.75 -13.22
N GLY A 247 -5.41 4.94 -13.28
CA GLY A 247 -5.64 5.73 -12.09
C GLY A 247 -6.23 7.10 -12.39
N MET A 248 -6.90 7.64 -11.37
CA MET A 248 -7.50 8.97 -11.36
C MET A 248 -6.60 10.02 -10.69
N LYS A 249 -5.43 9.61 -10.17
CA LYS A 249 -4.50 10.49 -9.46
C LYS A 249 -3.32 10.82 -10.36
N LEU A 250 -2.90 12.07 -10.35
CA LEU A 250 -1.72 12.53 -11.12
C LEU A 250 -0.42 11.90 -10.63
N GLU A 251 -0.35 11.55 -9.34
CA GLU A 251 0.79 10.87 -8.72
C GLU A 251 1.06 9.49 -9.33
N THR A 252 0.06 8.85 -9.95
CA THR A 252 0.23 7.57 -10.66
C THR A 252 1.28 7.65 -11.78
N LEU A 253 1.48 8.84 -12.35
CA LEU A 253 2.55 9.07 -13.33
C LEU A 253 3.95 8.93 -12.71
N ASP A 254 4.12 9.41 -11.47
CA ASP A 254 5.40 9.30 -10.74
C ASP A 254 5.69 7.84 -10.39
N ASP A 255 4.66 7.08 -9.99
CA ASP A 255 4.77 5.65 -9.70
C ASP A 255 5.18 4.86 -10.98
N LEU A 256 4.55 5.14 -12.12
CA LEU A 256 4.91 4.53 -13.40
C LEU A 256 6.36 4.86 -13.79
N GLN A 257 6.77 6.13 -13.63
CA GLN A 257 8.14 6.54 -13.90
C GLN A 257 9.15 5.76 -13.05
N ALA A 258 8.85 5.56 -11.77
CA ALA A 258 9.72 4.80 -10.87
C ALA A 258 9.86 3.34 -11.31
N ILE A 259 8.78 2.72 -11.79
CA ILE A 259 8.79 1.36 -12.32
C ILE A 259 9.60 1.28 -13.63
N LEU A 260 9.39 2.20 -14.55
CA LEU A 260 10.13 2.25 -15.83
C LEU A 260 11.63 2.44 -15.62
N ASN A 261 12.04 3.24 -14.64
CA ASN A 261 13.43 3.47 -14.29
C ASN A 261 14.17 2.19 -13.84
N ARG A 262 13.47 1.11 -13.52
CA ARG A 262 14.06 -0.20 -13.20
C ARG A 262 14.56 -0.94 -14.46
N GLY A 263 14.13 -0.52 -15.65
CA GLY A 263 14.62 -1.03 -16.94
C GLY A 263 14.13 -2.43 -17.33
N GLN A 264 13.12 -2.98 -16.61
CA GLN A 264 12.60 -4.33 -16.91
C GLN A 264 11.39 -4.30 -17.84
N VAL A 265 10.65 -3.18 -17.87
CA VAL A 265 9.37 -3.06 -18.57
C VAL A 265 9.55 -3.13 -20.09
N LYS A 266 8.75 -3.93 -20.74
CA LYS A 266 8.67 -4.07 -22.20
C LYS A 266 7.39 -3.48 -22.78
N MET A 267 6.30 -3.54 -22.00
CA MET A 267 4.99 -3.06 -22.43
C MET A 267 4.27 -2.37 -21.27
N VAL A 268 3.66 -1.23 -21.56
CA VAL A 268 2.75 -0.51 -20.66
C VAL A 268 1.37 -0.48 -21.30
N ILE A 269 0.35 -1.01 -20.64
CA ILE A 269 -1.06 -0.82 -20.99
C ILE A 269 -1.63 0.22 -20.04
N ALA A 270 -2.10 1.36 -20.55
CA ALA A 270 -2.61 2.44 -19.73
C ALA A 270 -4.09 2.72 -19.96
N ALA A 271 -4.80 3.11 -18.88
CA ALA A 271 -6.18 3.56 -18.93
C ALA A 271 -6.42 4.71 -17.91
N GLY A 272 -7.65 5.20 -17.82
CA GLY A 272 -8.02 6.28 -16.91
C GLY A 272 -7.33 7.62 -17.22
N LEU A 273 -7.16 8.46 -16.20
CA LEU A 273 -6.54 9.78 -16.33
C LEU A 273 -5.06 9.69 -16.74
N LEU A 274 -4.36 8.67 -16.25
CA LEU A 274 -2.98 8.38 -16.64
C LEU A 274 -2.86 8.20 -18.16
N ALA A 275 -3.76 7.42 -18.77
CA ALA A 275 -3.75 7.21 -20.22
C ALA A 275 -4.03 8.50 -21.01
N MET A 276 -4.86 9.40 -20.48
CA MET A 276 -5.11 10.72 -21.09
C MET A 276 -3.83 11.53 -21.16
N THR A 277 -3.08 11.57 -20.04
CA THR A 277 -1.79 12.29 -19.97
C THR A 277 -0.78 11.71 -20.96
N LEU A 278 -0.63 10.38 -20.98
CA LEU A 278 0.29 9.69 -21.90
C LEU A 278 -0.14 9.85 -23.36
N LYS A 279 -1.45 9.75 -23.67
CA LYS A 279 -1.96 9.87 -25.03
C LYS A 279 -1.76 11.29 -25.59
N LYS A 280 -2.00 12.32 -24.77
CA LYS A 280 -1.70 13.71 -25.16
C LYS A 280 -0.21 13.89 -25.47
N ALA A 281 0.65 13.41 -24.56
CA ALA A 281 2.09 13.48 -24.74
C ALA A 281 2.58 12.72 -25.99
N ALA A 282 2.03 11.53 -26.25
CA ALA A 282 2.35 10.74 -27.44
C ALA A 282 1.90 11.44 -28.73
N ALA A 283 0.67 11.96 -28.76
CA ALA A 283 0.17 12.70 -29.92
C ALA A 283 1.04 13.91 -30.25
N ASP A 284 1.45 14.68 -29.24
CA ASP A 284 2.33 15.85 -29.43
C ASP A 284 3.72 15.44 -29.95
N LEU A 285 4.27 14.32 -29.50
CA LEU A 285 5.55 13.79 -29.98
C LEU A 285 5.48 13.31 -31.44
N ASP A 286 4.33 12.75 -31.84
CA ASP A 286 4.11 12.18 -33.15
C ASP A 286 3.55 13.23 -34.16
N GLY A 287 3.48 14.53 -33.77
CA GLY A 287 3.00 15.64 -34.59
C GLY A 287 1.49 15.66 -34.80
N GLY A 288 0.73 14.90 -33.98
CA GLY A 288 -0.72 14.86 -33.98
C GLY A 288 -1.35 15.76 -32.89
N THR A 289 -2.66 15.66 -32.76
CA THR A 289 -3.43 16.34 -31.71
C THR A 289 -4.30 15.34 -30.94
N PHE A 290 -4.50 15.59 -29.67
CA PHE A 290 -5.44 14.84 -28.85
C PHE A 290 -6.09 15.78 -27.84
N GLU A 291 -7.43 15.80 -27.83
CA GLU A 291 -8.23 16.59 -26.92
C GLU A 291 -8.57 15.77 -25.68
N MET A 292 -8.30 16.31 -24.49
CA MET A 292 -8.52 15.64 -23.21
C MET A 292 -9.86 16.01 -22.56
N GLY A 293 -10.73 16.72 -23.25
CA GLY A 293 -11.99 17.22 -22.69
C GLY A 293 -11.79 18.14 -21.48
N ALA A 294 -12.63 18.00 -20.47
CA ALA A 294 -12.54 18.79 -19.23
C ALA A 294 -11.18 18.62 -18.51
N ALA A 295 -10.56 17.45 -18.59
CA ALA A 295 -9.27 17.19 -17.96
C ALA A 295 -8.14 18.06 -18.53
N GLY A 296 -8.26 18.54 -19.78
CA GLY A 296 -7.28 19.42 -20.41
C GLY A 296 -7.61 20.91 -20.32
N THR A 297 -8.85 21.26 -20.00
CA THR A 297 -9.34 22.64 -20.17
C THR A 297 -9.87 23.31 -18.90
N ASP A 298 -10.23 22.53 -17.86
CA ASP A 298 -10.86 23.07 -16.66
C ASP A 298 -9.98 22.86 -15.40
N PRO A 299 -9.20 23.87 -15.00
CA PRO A 299 -8.34 23.79 -13.81
C PRO A 299 -9.11 23.65 -12.48
N THR A 300 -10.43 23.85 -12.48
CA THR A 300 -11.25 23.73 -11.27
C THR A 300 -11.66 22.29 -11.00
N THR A 301 -11.57 21.40 -11.98
CA THR A 301 -11.84 19.97 -11.77
C THR A 301 -10.67 19.28 -11.05
N LYS A 302 -11.01 18.35 -10.16
CA LYS A 302 -10.01 17.47 -9.51
C LYS A 302 -9.26 16.56 -10.49
N PHE A 303 -9.69 16.49 -11.74
CA PHE A 303 -9.12 15.66 -12.79
C PHE A 303 -8.28 16.46 -13.79
N TYR A 304 -8.08 17.76 -13.54
CA TYR A 304 -7.26 18.60 -14.42
C TYR A 304 -5.83 18.08 -14.51
N ILE A 305 -5.32 18.02 -15.74
CA ILE A 305 -3.95 17.60 -16.06
C ILE A 305 -3.15 18.86 -16.43
N PRO A 306 -2.29 19.34 -15.53
CA PRO A 306 -1.52 20.54 -15.80
C PRO A 306 -0.40 20.27 -16.82
N PRO A 307 0.04 21.33 -17.56
CA PRO A 307 1.03 21.18 -18.63
C PRO A 307 2.35 20.50 -18.23
N GLU A 308 2.81 20.72 -17.01
CA GLU A 308 4.02 20.08 -16.47
C GLU A 308 3.91 18.56 -16.40
N ARG A 309 2.72 18.02 -16.18
CA ARG A 309 2.49 16.55 -16.20
C ARG A 309 2.52 15.98 -17.62
N ILE A 310 2.07 16.77 -18.61
CA ILE A 310 2.19 16.39 -20.01
C ILE A 310 3.66 16.35 -20.43
N GLU A 311 4.46 17.33 -20.00
CA GLU A 311 5.90 17.37 -20.31
C GLU A 311 6.66 16.23 -19.63
N GLN A 312 6.29 15.88 -18.40
CA GLN A 312 6.82 14.68 -17.71
C GLN A 312 6.48 13.42 -18.51
N ALA A 313 5.24 13.26 -18.95
CA ALA A 313 4.80 12.12 -19.75
C ALA A 313 5.52 12.08 -21.12
N ARG A 314 5.77 13.22 -21.75
CA ARG A 314 6.54 13.32 -22.99
C ARG A 314 7.97 12.79 -22.82
N THR A 315 8.63 13.22 -21.76
CA THR A 315 9.96 12.71 -21.39
C THR A 315 9.94 11.20 -21.13
N MET A 316 8.93 10.74 -20.39
CA MET A 316 8.74 9.30 -20.07
C MET A 316 8.56 8.45 -21.34
N ILE A 317 7.68 8.86 -22.25
CA ILE A 317 7.44 8.15 -23.51
C ILE A 317 8.68 8.15 -24.38
N THR A 318 9.37 9.29 -24.50
CA THR A 318 10.60 9.40 -25.28
C THR A 318 11.67 8.45 -24.79
N ASN A 319 11.91 8.42 -23.48
CA ASN A 319 12.91 7.54 -22.87
C ASN A 319 12.48 6.07 -22.95
N GLY A 320 11.20 5.78 -22.69
CA GLY A 320 10.65 4.43 -22.79
C GLY A 320 10.76 3.87 -24.22
N ARG A 321 10.35 4.63 -25.24
CA ARG A 321 10.48 4.23 -26.65
C ARG A 321 11.96 3.96 -27.03
N LYS A 322 12.90 4.79 -26.58
CA LYS A 322 14.34 4.54 -26.77
C LYS A 322 14.83 3.27 -26.09
N ALA A 323 14.23 2.90 -24.96
CA ALA A 323 14.51 1.67 -24.23
C ALA A 323 13.76 0.44 -24.78
N GLY A 324 12.96 0.60 -25.84
CA GLY A 324 12.18 -0.47 -26.45
C GLY A 324 10.87 -0.79 -25.73
N VAL A 325 10.35 0.13 -24.90
CA VAL A 325 9.05 -0.02 -24.22
C VAL A 325 7.92 0.36 -25.17
N GLU A 326 6.96 -0.54 -25.34
CA GLU A 326 5.71 -0.29 -26.05
C GLU A 326 4.67 0.35 -25.11
N PHE A 327 4.06 1.48 -25.53
CA PHE A 327 2.96 2.12 -24.80
C PHE A 327 1.65 1.84 -25.56
N VAL A 328 0.80 1.03 -24.95
CA VAL A 328 -0.54 0.70 -25.47
C VAL A 328 -1.53 1.66 -24.83
N LEU A 329 -2.02 2.62 -25.62
CA LEU A 329 -2.89 3.70 -25.18
C LEU A 329 -4.30 3.53 -25.80
N PRO A 330 -5.37 3.98 -25.11
CA PRO A 330 -6.73 3.87 -25.62
C PRO A 330 -6.89 4.53 -27.00
N ILE A 331 -7.63 3.90 -27.90
CA ILE A 331 -7.94 4.43 -29.24
C ILE A 331 -9.39 4.92 -29.34
N ASP A 332 -10.25 4.49 -28.42
CA ASP A 332 -11.61 4.99 -28.26
C ASP A 332 -12.04 4.92 -26.78
N PHE A 333 -13.08 5.63 -26.43
CA PHE A 333 -13.59 5.86 -25.09
C PHE A 333 -15.11 5.69 -25.04
N ILE A 334 -15.65 5.47 -23.84
CA ILE A 334 -17.07 5.67 -23.52
C ILE A 334 -17.20 7.01 -22.81
N LEU A 335 -17.96 7.93 -23.40
CA LEU A 335 -18.21 9.26 -22.84
C LEU A 335 -19.23 9.21 -21.70
N ALA A 336 -19.39 10.31 -20.97
CA ALA A 336 -20.30 10.40 -19.83
C ALA A 336 -21.80 10.15 -20.19
N ASP A 337 -22.17 10.33 -21.45
CA ASP A 337 -23.50 10.02 -21.98
C ASP A 337 -23.66 8.56 -22.45
N GLY A 338 -22.62 7.73 -22.28
CA GLY A 338 -22.59 6.32 -22.69
C GLY A 338 -22.22 6.10 -24.16
N THR A 339 -21.92 7.14 -24.94
CA THR A 339 -21.59 6.99 -26.36
C THR A 339 -20.12 6.62 -26.57
N PRO A 340 -19.81 5.67 -27.50
CA PRO A 340 -18.44 5.42 -27.94
C PRO A 340 -17.90 6.59 -28.77
N SER A 341 -16.65 6.99 -28.55
CA SER A 341 -16.01 8.07 -29.30
C SER A 341 -14.49 7.89 -29.40
N ASP A 342 -13.90 8.26 -30.54
CA ASP A 342 -12.44 8.30 -30.75
C ASP A 342 -11.81 9.57 -30.16
N SER A 343 -12.60 10.54 -29.79
CA SER A 343 -12.19 11.83 -29.23
C SER A 343 -13.03 12.19 -28.00
N ILE A 344 -12.53 13.08 -27.17
CA ILE A 344 -13.27 13.61 -26.01
C ILE A 344 -13.59 15.06 -26.33
N PRO A 345 -14.87 15.42 -26.50
CA PRO A 345 -15.25 16.81 -26.84
C PRO A 345 -14.85 17.78 -25.72
N ALA A 346 -14.71 19.04 -26.08
CA ALA A 346 -14.41 20.12 -25.11
C ALA A 346 -15.42 20.10 -23.95
N GLY A 347 -14.93 20.16 -22.70
CA GLY A 347 -15.77 20.03 -21.51
C GLY A 347 -16.33 18.65 -21.22
N GLY A 348 -16.16 17.68 -22.15
CA GLY A 348 -16.59 16.28 -21.95
C GLY A 348 -15.64 15.48 -21.06
N SER A 349 -16.11 14.30 -20.64
CA SER A 349 -15.33 13.34 -19.86
C SER A 349 -15.49 11.93 -20.40
N GLN A 350 -14.42 11.15 -20.37
CA GLN A 350 -14.47 9.71 -20.60
C GLN A 350 -14.71 8.98 -19.26
N LEU A 351 -15.52 7.95 -19.28
CA LEU A 351 -15.85 7.15 -18.08
C LEU A 351 -15.48 5.67 -18.21
N ASP A 352 -15.13 5.21 -19.42
CA ASP A 352 -14.55 3.87 -19.66
C ASP A 352 -13.75 3.89 -20.97
N VAL A 353 -12.98 2.84 -21.21
CA VAL A 353 -12.36 2.58 -22.50
C VAL A 353 -13.40 2.03 -23.48
N GLY A 354 -13.26 2.40 -24.76
CA GLY A 354 -14.20 1.96 -25.81
C GLY A 354 -13.96 0.52 -26.27
N PRO A 355 -14.90 -0.03 -27.08
CA PRO A 355 -14.85 -1.43 -27.53
C PRO A 355 -13.63 -1.76 -28.39
N ARG A 356 -13.12 -0.82 -29.17
CA ARG A 356 -11.91 -1.01 -29.97
C ARG A 356 -10.66 -1.06 -29.09
N THR A 357 -10.63 -0.28 -28.02
CA THR A 357 -9.56 -0.32 -27.00
C THR A 357 -9.58 -1.63 -26.24
N ILE A 358 -10.75 -2.15 -25.87
CA ILE A 358 -10.88 -3.48 -25.24
C ILE A 358 -10.30 -4.56 -26.17
N ALA A 359 -10.63 -4.53 -27.45
CA ALA A 359 -10.08 -5.47 -28.43
C ALA A 359 -8.57 -5.32 -28.61
N LEU A 360 -8.06 -4.08 -28.63
CA LEU A 360 -6.62 -3.79 -28.68
C LEU A 360 -5.89 -4.37 -27.45
N HIS A 361 -6.43 -4.17 -26.25
CA HIS A 361 -5.85 -4.72 -25.03
C HIS A 361 -5.79 -6.25 -25.08
N ALA A 362 -6.85 -6.92 -25.50
CA ALA A 362 -6.88 -8.38 -25.62
C ALA A 362 -5.86 -8.90 -26.65
N ALA A 363 -5.66 -8.19 -27.77
CA ALA A 363 -4.65 -8.52 -28.78
C ALA A 363 -3.24 -8.36 -28.21
N LYS A 364 -2.95 -7.24 -27.53
CA LYS A 364 -1.63 -6.96 -26.91
C LYS A 364 -1.29 -7.93 -25.78
N VAL A 365 -2.27 -8.31 -24.98
CA VAL A 365 -2.10 -9.41 -24.01
C VAL A 365 -1.77 -10.72 -24.74
N GLY A 366 -2.41 -11.01 -25.88
CA GLY A 366 -2.08 -12.18 -26.70
C GLY A 366 -0.64 -12.18 -27.21
N GLU A 367 -0.15 -11.04 -27.69
CA GLU A 367 1.26 -10.87 -28.08
C GLU A 367 2.21 -11.09 -26.90
N PHE A 368 1.85 -10.58 -25.72
CA PHE A 368 2.66 -10.74 -24.51
C PHE A 368 2.65 -12.20 -23.99
N ILE A 369 1.54 -12.90 -24.12
CA ILE A 369 1.44 -14.35 -23.83
C ILE A 369 2.39 -15.13 -24.76
N HIS A 370 2.42 -14.80 -26.04
CA HIS A 370 3.35 -15.43 -26.98
C HIS A 370 4.82 -15.16 -26.60
N TYR A 371 5.15 -13.92 -26.25
CA TYR A 371 6.46 -13.58 -25.69
C TYR A 371 6.80 -14.42 -24.46
N ASN A 372 5.87 -14.61 -23.52
CA ASN A 372 6.06 -15.46 -22.34
C ASN A 372 6.37 -16.91 -22.72
N GLN A 373 5.66 -17.49 -23.68
CA GLN A 373 5.90 -18.85 -24.16
C GLN A 373 7.29 -19.01 -24.74
N GLN A 374 7.74 -18.06 -25.55
CA GLN A 374 9.12 -18.04 -26.09
C GLN A 374 10.17 -17.93 -24.99
N LYS A 375 9.91 -17.08 -23.98
CA LYS A 375 10.81 -16.90 -22.83
C LYS A 375 10.95 -18.17 -22.00
N ILE A 376 9.83 -18.86 -21.73
CA ILE A 376 9.82 -20.14 -21.01
C ILE A 376 10.57 -21.21 -21.83
N ALA A 377 10.29 -21.32 -23.13
CA ALA A 377 10.96 -22.27 -24.02
C ALA A 377 12.49 -22.04 -24.08
N ALA A 378 12.92 -20.78 -23.89
CA ALA A 378 14.34 -20.42 -23.82
C ALA A 378 14.97 -20.62 -22.41
N GLY A 379 14.25 -21.22 -21.46
CA GLY A 379 14.74 -21.47 -20.11
C GLY A 379 14.89 -20.22 -19.23
N LYS A 380 14.29 -19.08 -19.61
CA LYS A 380 14.40 -17.79 -18.89
C LYS A 380 13.32 -17.60 -17.81
N GLY A 381 12.51 -18.64 -17.55
CA GLY A 381 11.38 -18.56 -16.61
C GLY A 381 10.19 -17.75 -17.14
N PRO A 382 9.08 -17.67 -16.37
CA PRO A 382 7.90 -16.93 -16.76
C PRO A 382 8.12 -15.41 -16.77
N ALA A 383 7.38 -14.72 -17.65
CA ALA A 383 7.28 -13.27 -17.60
C ALA A 383 6.38 -12.82 -16.44
N VAL A 384 6.59 -11.59 -15.98
CA VAL A 384 5.87 -11.00 -14.86
C VAL A 384 5.00 -9.86 -15.37
N ALA A 385 3.73 -9.86 -14.96
CA ALA A 385 2.79 -8.78 -15.19
C ALA A 385 2.37 -8.15 -13.84
N PHE A 386 2.29 -6.82 -13.81
CA PHE A 386 1.76 -6.07 -12.67
C PHE A 386 0.59 -5.19 -13.09
N HIS A 387 -0.55 -5.39 -12.46
CA HIS A 387 -1.78 -4.63 -12.68
C HIS A 387 -2.10 -3.74 -11.49
N ASN A 388 -2.40 -2.46 -11.73
CA ASN A 388 -2.85 -1.54 -10.71
C ASN A 388 -3.94 -0.59 -11.24
N GLY A 389 -5.06 -0.52 -10.52
CA GLY A 389 -6.20 0.35 -10.82
C GLY A 389 -7.28 -0.34 -11.68
N VAL A 390 -8.25 0.47 -12.13
CA VAL A 390 -9.41 0.06 -12.94
C VAL A 390 -9.53 0.94 -14.17
N PHE A 391 -10.20 0.45 -15.24
CA PHE A 391 -10.18 1.14 -16.53
C PHE A 391 -11.32 2.14 -16.68
N GLY A 392 -12.47 1.86 -16.08
CA GLY A 392 -13.64 2.72 -16.12
C GLY A 392 -14.19 3.08 -14.73
N TYR A 393 -15.29 3.81 -14.69
CA TYR A 393 -16.06 4.06 -13.47
C TYR A 393 -16.87 2.80 -13.12
N PHE A 394 -16.16 1.74 -12.74
CA PHE A 394 -16.65 0.37 -12.62
C PHE A 394 -17.72 0.16 -11.53
N GLU A 395 -17.90 1.12 -10.65
CA GLU A 395 -19.01 1.16 -9.69
C GLU A 395 -20.36 1.31 -10.38
N LYS A 396 -20.39 1.91 -11.59
CA LYS A 396 -21.54 1.98 -12.45
C LYS A 396 -21.42 0.92 -13.57
N GLU A 397 -22.40 0.03 -13.67
CA GLU A 397 -22.38 -1.09 -14.60
C GLU A 397 -22.21 -0.66 -16.07
N GLU A 398 -22.78 0.48 -16.44
CA GLU A 398 -22.69 1.08 -17.79
C GLU A 398 -21.26 1.48 -18.18
N PHE A 399 -20.34 1.68 -17.19
CA PHE A 399 -18.94 2.06 -17.39
C PHE A 399 -17.95 1.04 -16.83
N ALA A 400 -18.40 -0.19 -16.61
CA ALA A 400 -17.61 -1.26 -16.00
C ALA A 400 -17.00 -2.22 -17.00
N LYS A 401 -17.41 -2.13 -18.29
CA LYS A 401 -17.06 -3.13 -19.30
C LYS A 401 -15.56 -3.25 -19.52
N GLY A 402 -14.84 -2.13 -19.62
CA GLY A 402 -13.39 -2.12 -19.79
C GLY A 402 -12.67 -2.85 -18.67
N THR A 403 -13.06 -2.56 -17.42
CA THR A 403 -12.51 -3.22 -16.22
C THR A 403 -12.83 -4.72 -16.23
N ARG A 404 -14.11 -5.11 -16.42
CA ARG A 404 -14.54 -6.52 -16.41
C ARG A 404 -13.81 -7.35 -17.46
N GLU A 405 -13.75 -6.87 -18.69
CA GLU A 405 -13.07 -7.58 -19.79
C GLU A 405 -11.55 -7.69 -19.54
N PHE A 406 -10.95 -6.71 -18.85
CA PHE A 406 -9.54 -6.81 -18.52
C PHE A 406 -9.26 -7.79 -17.37
N MET A 407 -10.17 -7.96 -16.40
CA MET A 407 -10.03 -9.02 -15.38
C MET A 407 -9.95 -10.41 -16.05
N LEU A 408 -10.71 -10.65 -17.11
CA LEU A 408 -10.59 -11.89 -17.91
C LEU A 408 -9.21 -12.03 -18.58
N GLN A 409 -8.56 -10.92 -18.96
CA GLN A 409 -7.19 -10.97 -19.49
C GLN A 409 -6.17 -11.33 -18.39
N LEU A 410 -6.38 -10.93 -17.13
CA LEU A 410 -5.51 -11.36 -16.02
C LEU A 410 -5.57 -12.88 -15.86
N LYS A 411 -6.78 -13.45 -15.84
CA LYS A 411 -6.98 -14.91 -15.81
C LYS A 411 -6.26 -15.59 -16.99
N ARG A 412 -6.48 -15.11 -18.20
CA ARG A 412 -5.85 -15.64 -19.42
C ARG A 412 -4.32 -15.62 -19.36
N MET A 413 -3.72 -14.57 -18.80
CA MET A 413 -2.28 -14.48 -18.61
C MET A 413 -1.78 -15.52 -17.59
N THR A 414 -2.47 -15.68 -16.46
CA THR A 414 -2.12 -16.68 -15.43
C THR A 414 -2.24 -18.10 -15.98
N GLU A 415 -3.31 -18.42 -16.68
CA GLU A 415 -3.50 -19.72 -17.35
C GLU A 415 -2.42 -20.01 -18.41
N ALA A 416 -1.86 -18.96 -19.03
CA ALA A 416 -0.74 -19.06 -19.97
C ALA A 416 0.65 -19.10 -19.25
N GLY A 417 0.68 -19.20 -17.93
CA GLY A 417 1.90 -19.37 -17.13
C GLY A 417 2.67 -18.09 -16.83
N LEU A 418 2.08 -16.90 -17.01
CA LEU A 418 2.66 -15.66 -16.50
C LEU A 418 2.50 -15.58 -14.98
N LEU A 419 3.43 -14.88 -14.34
CA LEU A 419 3.24 -14.45 -12.96
C LEU A 419 2.50 -13.11 -12.96
N VAL A 420 1.25 -13.10 -12.50
CA VAL A 420 0.35 -11.93 -12.52
C VAL A 420 0.15 -11.42 -11.10
N TYR A 421 0.54 -10.17 -10.86
CA TYR A 421 0.40 -9.49 -9.57
C TYR A 421 -0.58 -8.33 -9.68
N VAL A 422 -1.49 -8.21 -8.72
CA VAL A 422 -2.49 -7.13 -8.67
C VAL A 422 -2.22 -6.25 -7.46
N GLY A 423 -2.08 -4.94 -7.66
CA GLY A 423 -2.10 -3.96 -6.59
C GLY A 423 -3.49 -3.88 -5.97
N GLY A 424 -3.59 -3.94 -4.65
CA GLY A 424 -4.85 -3.89 -3.92
C GLY A 424 -5.60 -2.55 -4.09
N GLY A 425 -6.64 -2.35 -3.29
CA GLY A 425 -7.58 -1.24 -3.48
C GLY A 425 -8.49 -1.48 -4.67
N GLU A 426 -8.66 -0.47 -5.56
CA GLU A 426 -9.57 -0.58 -6.71
C GLU A 426 -9.29 -1.81 -7.60
N GLY A 427 -8.01 -2.14 -7.83
CA GLY A 427 -7.65 -3.33 -8.64
C GLY A 427 -8.05 -4.65 -7.98
N GLY A 428 -7.84 -4.78 -6.67
CA GLY A 428 -8.28 -5.92 -5.88
C GLY A 428 -9.81 -6.01 -5.80
N ALA A 429 -10.49 -4.90 -5.54
CA ALA A 429 -11.95 -4.85 -5.50
C ALA A 429 -12.57 -5.27 -6.85
N ALA A 430 -11.99 -4.82 -7.98
CA ALA A 430 -12.43 -5.26 -9.29
C ALA A 430 -12.18 -6.74 -9.53
N LEU A 431 -11.03 -7.27 -9.08
CA LEU A 431 -10.74 -8.70 -9.17
C LEU A 431 -11.78 -9.52 -8.41
N HIS A 432 -12.11 -9.16 -7.18
CA HIS A 432 -13.10 -9.87 -6.37
C HIS A 432 -14.54 -9.69 -6.86
N LYS A 433 -14.86 -8.57 -7.54
CA LYS A 433 -16.18 -8.34 -8.13
C LYS A 433 -16.44 -9.18 -9.38
N TYR A 434 -15.42 -9.40 -10.22
CA TYR A 434 -15.57 -10.04 -11.55
C TYR A 434 -14.88 -11.38 -11.68
N GLY A 435 -14.13 -11.81 -10.68
CA GLY A 435 -13.37 -13.05 -10.62
C GLY A 435 -13.04 -13.44 -9.19
N ASP A 436 -11.88 -14.02 -8.99
CA ASP A 436 -11.36 -14.43 -7.68
C ASP A 436 -9.82 -14.48 -7.68
N ASP A 437 -9.23 -14.70 -6.50
CA ASP A 437 -7.78 -14.72 -6.32
C ASP A 437 -7.06 -15.80 -7.14
N SER A 438 -7.75 -16.87 -7.58
CA SER A 438 -7.16 -17.91 -8.43
C SER A 438 -6.83 -17.42 -9.86
N TRP A 439 -7.38 -16.26 -10.26
CA TRP A 439 -7.12 -15.66 -11.56
C TRP A 439 -5.77 -14.97 -11.66
N VAL A 440 -5.06 -14.83 -10.53
CA VAL A 440 -3.78 -14.14 -10.47
C VAL A 440 -2.79 -14.93 -9.60
N THR A 441 -1.52 -14.63 -9.71
CA THR A 441 -0.49 -15.23 -8.83
C THR A 441 -0.61 -14.69 -7.41
N HIS A 442 -0.93 -13.39 -7.27
CA HIS A 442 -1.09 -12.74 -5.98
C HIS A 442 -1.80 -11.40 -6.11
N CYS A 443 -2.71 -11.11 -5.15
CA CYS A 443 -3.38 -9.83 -5.00
C CYS A 443 -2.95 -9.19 -3.67
N TYR A 444 -2.29 -8.02 -3.73
CA TYR A 444 -1.87 -7.28 -2.55
C TYR A 444 -3.06 -6.59 -1.87
N THR A 445 -3.06 -6.50 -0.55
CA THR A 445 -4.14 -5.82 0.20
C THR A 445 -4.06 -4.28 0.13
N ALA A 446 -2.95 -3.70 -0.34
CA ALA A 446 -2.77 -2.25 -0.38
C ALA A 446 -1.94 -1.79 -1.59
N GLY A 447 -2.64 -1.28 -2.63
CA GLY A 447 -2.02 -0.77 -3.86
C GLY A 447 -1.03 0.36 -3.63
N GLY A 448 -1.36 1.35 -2.78
CA GLY A 448 -0.47 2.48 -2.49
C GLY A 448 0.85 2.07 -1.84
N THR A 449 0.87 1.01 -1.03
CA THR A 449 2.10 0.47 -0.44
C THR A 449 2.96 -0.20 -1.49
N ILE A 450 2.37 -1.00 -2.37
CA ILE A 450 3.10 -1.67 -3.44
C ILE A 450 3.67 -0.66 -4.44
N LEU A 451 2.93 0.37 -4.81
CA LEU A 451 3.45 1.41 -5.69
C LEU A 451 4.70 2.08 -5.11
N LYS A 452 4.68 2.45 -3.83
CA LYS A 452 5.87 2.96 -3.13
C LYS A 452 7.01 1.94 -3.07
N ALA A 453 6.69 0.67 -2.81
CA ALA A 453 7.67 -0.42 -2.74
C ALA A 453 8.31 -0.72 -4.12
N LEU A 454 7.59 -0.49 -5.20
CA LEU A 454 8.12 -0.59 -6.56
C LEU A 454 9.01 0.60 -6.93
N GLY A 455 8.90 1.71 -6.21
CA GLY A 455 9.78 2.87 -6.34
C GLY A 455 11.19 2.64 -5.79
N THR A 456 11.96 3.71 -5.73
CA THR A 456 13.36 3.70 -5.27
C THR A 456 13.51 4.00 -3.78
N GLU A 457 12.54 4.69 -3.18
CA GLU A 457 12.58 5.05 -1.75
C GLU A 457 11.99 3.90 -0.89
N PRO A 458 12.60 3.58 0.26
CA PRO A 458 12.03 2.59 1.16
C PRO A 458 10.74 3.12 1.79
N ILE A 459 9.79 2.21 2.02
CA ILE A 459 8.55 2.51 2.72
C ILE A 459 8.88 3.03 4.13
N PRO A 460 8.24 4.09 4.65
CA PRO A 460 8.61 4.71 5.93
C PRO A 460 8.73 3.75 7.12
N TYR A 461 7.84 2.76 7.26
CA TYR A 461 7.95 1.79 8.35
C TYR A 461 9.12 0.81 8.15
N VAL A 462 9.46 0.45 6.92
CA VAL A 462 10.66 -0.36 6.63
C VAL A 462 11.90 0.42 7.00
N LYS A 463 11.93 1.71 6.66
CA LYS A 463 13.01 2.62 7.06
C LYS A 463 13.16 2.68 8.58
N ALA A 464 12.06 2.82 9.30
CA ALA A 464 12.05 2.86 10.77
C ALA A 464 12.55 1.55 11.39
N LEU A 465 12.06 0.41 10.92
CA LEU A 465 12.48 -0.90 11.42
C LEU A 465 13.95 -1.18 11.10
N TYR A 466 14.43 -0.80 9.91
CA TYR A 466 15.85 -0.91 9.57
C TYR A 466 16.72 -0.08 10.52
N LEU A 467 16.38 1.18 10.74
CA LEU A 467 17.09 2.06 11.67
C LEU A 467 17.10 1.49 13.09
N ALA A 468 15.98 0.96 13.57
CA ALA A 468 15.88 0.36 14.89
C ALA A 468 16.71 -0.95 15.01
N ALA A 469 16.72 -1.78 13.97
CA ALA A 469 17.50 -3.02 13.94
C ALA A 469 19.01 -2.76 13.95
N THR A 470 19.47 -1.80 13.14
CA THR A 470 20.90 -1.50 12.98
C THR A 470 21.47 -0.74 14.17
N ALA A 471 20.70 0.18 14.80
CA ALA A 471 21.12 0.88 16.03
C ALA A 471 21.39 -0.07 17.19
N LYS A 472 20.62 -1.16 17.31
CA LYS A 472 20.80 -2.16 18.38
C LYS A 472 22.06 -3.01 18.19
N ARG A 473 22.40 -3.34 16.95
CA ARG A 473 23.66 -4.08 16.65
C ARG A 473 24.89 -3.25 16.99
N ALA A 474 24.85 -1.94 16.69
CA ALA A 474 25.95 -1.03 17.02
C ALA A 474 26.14 -0.81 18.52
N GLY A 475 25.08 -0.95 19.33
CA GLY A 475 25.15 -0.86 20.80
C GLY A 475 25.49 -2.17 21.53
N SER A 476 25.56 -3.29 20.77
CA SER A 476 25.86 -4.63 21.31
C SER A 476 27.28 -5.11 20.94
N ALA A 477 28.01 -4.32 20.14
CA ALA A 477 29.41 -4.48 19.80
C ALA A 477 30.27 -3.54 20.63
#